data_5bb424f19d079b1abf0769d23bd5436e
#
_entry.id   5bb424f19d079b1abf0769d23bd5436e
#
_cell.length_a   1.000
_cell.length_b   1.000
_cell.length_c   1.000
_cell.angle_alpha   90.00
_cell.angle_beta   90.00
_cell.angle_gamma   90.00
#
_symmetry.space_group_name_H-M   'P 1'
#
loop_
_entity.id
_entity.type
_entity.pdbx_description
1 polymer ?
#
loop_
_entity_poly.entity_id
_entity_poly.type
_entity_poly.pdbx_seq_one_letter_code
_entity_poly.pdbx_strand_id
1 'polypeptide(L)'
;MILENVCYYRPTMALLNMVREGVFGELLHCQCGYQHDLREVKFNDGKQAYGGGVEFGEKGFSESEWRTQHSIERNGDLYPTHGVGPISAMLNINRGNKFEYLTSTATKSRGLHNYIVKHGGEGHPNSNIDFKLGDIVTTVIKCYNGETIVVSHDTNNPRPYSLNFRVQGTKGIWMGESYSIYLEDKSPKPHEWESFDGYLQKYDHSLWKDFENDADGKMLEDDYGILENRAEDRATEKEEVQQWYEEGKEDLKLA
;
A
#
# COMPACT_ATOMS: atom_id res chain seq x y z
N MET A 1 6.75 5.94 17.30
CA MET A 1 6.99 6.47 15.94
C MET A 1 6.27 5.55 14.97
N ILE A 2 5.51 6.06 14.01
CA ILE A 2 4.91 5.23 12.96
C ILE A 2 5.87 5.26 11.77
N LEU A 3 6.36 4.09 11.38
CA LEU A 3 7.20 3.92 10.21
C LEU A 3 6.33 3.27 9.12
N GLU A 4 5.91 4.07 8.14
CA GLU A 4 5.21 3.59 6.95
C GLU A 4 6.24 3.24 5.88
N ASN A 5 6.42 1.96 5.59
CA ASN A 5 7.47 1.45 4.71
C ASN A 5 7.37 2.03 3.28
N VAL A 6 6.17 2.21 2.75
CA VAL A 6 5.97 2.75 1.39
C VAL A 6 6.52 4.16 1.23
N CYS A 7 6.63 4.95 2.32
CA CYS A 7 7.30 6.24 2.29
C CYS A 7 8.77 6.14 1.90
N TYR A 8 9.38 4.98 2.09
CA TYR A 8 10.80 4.73 1.87
C TYR A 8 11.08 3.93 0.58
N TYR A 9 10.06 3.54 -0.17
CA TYR A 9 10.26 2.94 -1.48
C TYR A 9 11.02 3.91 -2.38
N ARG A 10 12.02 3.40 -3.12
CA ARG A 10 12.91 4.22 -3.94
C ARG A 10 12.15 5.15 -4.90
N PRO A 11 11.16 4.69 -5.68
CA PRO A 11 10.35 5.58 -6.51
C PRO A 11 9.60 6.65 -5.71
N THR A 12 9.07 6.29 -4.54
CA THR A 12 8.34 7.23 -3.68
C THR A 12 9.24 8.33 -3.15
N MET A 13 10.47 7.98 -2.76
CA MET A 13 11.47 8.97 -2.29
C MET A 13 11.98 9.85 -3.42
N ALA A 14 12.18 9.31 -4.62
CA ALA A 14 12.52 10.08 -5.81
C ALA A 14 11.40 11.07 -6.17
N LEU A 15 10.14 10.64 -6.13
CA LEU A 15 8.98 11.51 -6.34
C LEU A 15 8.90 12.63 -5.30
N LEU A 16 9.18 12.31 -4.04
CA LEU A 16 9.23 13.33 -2.98
C LEU A 16 10.30 14.41 -3.27
N ASN A 17 11.47 14.00 -3.77
CA ASN A 17 12.51 14.95 -4.21
C ASN A 17 12.01 15.79 -5.40
N MET A 18 11.39 15.17 -6.41
CA MET A 18 10.83 15.88 -7.55
C MET A 18 9.77 16.91 -7.14
N VAL A 19 8.90 16.55 -6.18
CA VAL A 19 7.90 17.47 -5.63
C VAL A 19 8.59 18.64 -4.91
N ARG A 20 9.58 18.36 -4.08
CA ARG A 20 10.34 19.40 -3.35
C ARG A 20 11.11 20.34 -4.28
N GLU A 21 11.58 19.83 -5.40
CA GLU A 21 12.24 20.63 -6.44
C GLU A 21 11.24 21.33 -7.40
N GLY A 22 9.94 21.19 -7.17
CA GLY A 22 8.89 21.85 -7.95
C GLY A 22 8.77 21.34 -9.40
N VAL A 23 9.20 20.11 -9.67
CA VAL A 23 9.20 19.51 -11.02
C VAL A 23 7.80 19.42 -11.58
N PHE A 24 6.81 19.11 -10.74
CA PHE A 24 5.38 19.01 -11.11
C PHE A 24 4.66 20.38 -11.08
N GLY A 25 5.35 21.46 -10.69
CA GLY A 25 4.70 22.75 -10.41
C GLY A 25 3.87 22.69 -9.13
N GLU A 26 2.76 23.41 -9.11
CA GLU A 26 1.79 23.34 -8.02
C GLU A 26 1.04 22.00 -8.07
N LEU A 27 1.04 21.25 -6.97
CA LEU A 27 0.30 19.99 -6.92
C LEU A 27 -1.21 20.25 -6.86
N LEU A 28 -1.97 19.51 -7.64
CA LEU A 28 -3.42 19.66 -7.77
C LEU A 28 -4.18 18.42 -7.32
N HIS A 29 -3.66 17.24 -7.67
CA HIS A 29 -4.36 15.98 -7.48
C HIS A 29 -3.40 14.83 -7.25
N CYS A 30 -3.74 13.98 -6.29
CA CYS A 30 -3.06 12.72 -6.06
C CYS A 30 -4.05 11.56 -6.01
N GLN A 31 -3.58 10.37 -6.39
CA GLN A 31 -4.28 9.12 -6.15
C GLN A 31 -3.37 8.19 -5.38
N CYS A 32 -3.96 7.35 -4.54
CA CYS A 32 -3.25 6.32 -3.81
C CYS A 32 -4.22 5.25 -3.32
N GLY A 33 -3.71 4.19 -2.71
CA GLY A 33 -4.57 3.16 -2.14
C GLY A 33 -3.81 1.98 -1.61
N TYR A 34 -4.55 1.01 -1.13
CA TYR A 34 -4.09 -0.33 -0.84
C TYR A 34 -4.99 -1.33 -1.55
N GLN A 35 -4.51 -1.82 -2.67
CA GLN A 35 -5.25 -2.70 -3.56
C GLN A 35 -4.47 -4.01 -3.69
N HIS A 36 -4.89 -5.03 -2.95
CA HIS A 36 -4.19 -6.29 -2.82
C HIS A 36 -5.17 -7.42 -2.57
N ASP A 37 -5.11 -8.49 -3.32
CA ASP A 37 -5.91 -9.67 -3.04
C ASP A 37 -5.49 -10.33 -1.72
N LEU A 38 -6.23 -10.05 -0.66
CA LEU A 38 -5.97 -10.60 0.67
C LEU A 38 -6.93 -11.73 1.07
N ARG A 39 -7.63 -12.34 0.11
CA ARG A 39 -8.59 -13.40 0.45
C ARG A 39 -7.91 -14.60 1.10
N GLU A 40 -6.73 -14.99 0.61
CA GLU A 40 -5.92 -16.08 1.21
C GLU A 40 -5.24 -15.68 2.52
N VAL A 41 -5.07 -14.39 2.79
CA VAL A 41 -4.61 -13.86 4.09
C VAL A 41 -5.74 -13.83 5.11
N LYS A 42 -6.96 -13.48 4.66
CA LYS A 42 -8.17 -13.40 5.48
C LYS A 42 -8.73 -14.77 5.86
N PHE A 43 -8.50 -15.76 5.02
CA PHE A 43 -8.98 -17.13 5.19
C PHE A 43 -7.87 -18.13 4.94
N ASN A 44 -7.76 -19.13 5.82
CA ASN A 44 -6.83 -20.23 5.64
C ASN A 44 -7.37 -21.53 6.27
N ASP A 45 -6.55 -22.56 6.38
CA ASP A 45 -6.92 -23.86 6.94
C ASP A 45 -6.66 -23.99 8.47
N GLY A 46 -6.27 -22.88 9.12
CA GLY A 46 -5.89 -22.87 10.53
C GLY A 46 -4.51 -23.45 10.82
N LYS A 47 -3.70 -23.78 9.81
CA LYS A 47 -2.38 -24.41 9.96
C LYS A 47 -1.28 -23.62 9.24
N GLN A 48 -1.60 -22.98 8.13
CA GLN A 48 -0.69 -22.17 7.33
C GLN A 48 -1.23 -20.76 7.19
N ALA A 49 -0.33 -19.81 6.94
CA ALA A 49 -0.67 -18.38 6.95
C ALA A 49 -1.57 -17.97 5.77
N TYR A 50 -1.52 -18.70 4.67
CA TYR A 50 -2.20 -18.31 3.42
C TYR A 50 -3.01 -19.47 2.82
N GLY A 51 -4.29 -19.23 2.55
CA GLY A 51 -5.16 -20.13 1.81
C GLY A 51 -5.36 -21.52 2.42
N GLY A 52 -5.66 -22.50 1.58
CA GLY A 52 -5.89 -23.88 1.99
C GLY A 52 -7.24 -24.15 2.64
N GLY A 53 -8.01 -23.11 2.99
CA GLY A 53 -9.30 -23.23 3.65
C GLY A 53 -10.04 -21.90 3.72
N VAL A 54 -11.08 -21.87 4.56
CA VAL A 54 -11.94 -20.69 4.76
C VAL A 54 -12.18 -20.40 6.24
N GLU A 55 -11.25 -20.84 7.09
CA GLU A 55 -11.28 -20.57 8.53
C GLU A 55 -10.66 -19.20 8.84
N PHE A 56 -11.13 -18.58 9.94
CA PHE A 56 -10.62 -17.33 10.50
C PHE A 56 -10.98 -17.22 11.99
N GLY A 57 -10.53 -16.17 12.67
CA GLY A 57 -10.71 -16.01 14.11
C GLY A 57 -9.96 -17.11 14.85
N GLU A 58 -10.53 -17.66 15.91
CA GLU A 58 -9.92 -18.72 16.72
C GLU A 58 -9.53 -19.98 15.94
N LYS A 59 -10.15 -20.20 14.78
CA LYS A 59 -9.85 -21.32 13.89
C LYS A 59 -8.87 -20.98 12.78
N GLY A 60 -8.54 -19.71 12.63
CA GLY A 60 -7.57 -19.23 11.66
C GLY A 60 -6.15 -19.37 12.17
N PHE A 61 -5.19 -19.01 11.33
CA PHE A 61 -3.78 -18.93 11.66
C PHE A 61 -3.19 -17.61 11.16
N SER A 62 -2.28 -17.00 11.95
CA SER A 62 -1.65 -15.73 11.57
C SER A 62 -2.67 -14.57 11.41
N GLU A 63 -2.62 -13.82 10.32
CA GLU A 63 -3.46 -12.64 10.14
C GLU A 63 -4.97 -12.94 10.01
N SER A 64 -5.36 -14.14 9.61
CA SER A 64 -6.77 -14.53 9.57
C SER A 64 -7.42 -14.56 10.97
N GLU A 65 -6.64 -14.70 12.03
CA GLU A 65 -7.14 -14.66 13.41
C GLU A 65 -7.85 -13.33 13.75
N TRP A 66 -7.41 -12.22 13.14
CA TRP A 66 -7.93 -10.90 13.47
C TRP A 66 -8.41 -10.07 12.26
N ARG A 67 -7.77 -10.22 11.09
CA ARG A 67 -8.01 -9.34 9.94
C ARG A 67 -9.44 -9.46 9.39
N THR A 68 -9.99 -10.66 9.34
CA THR A 68 -11.33 -10.93 8.80
C THR A 68 -12.42 -10.31 9.67
N GLN A 69 -12.22 -10.27 10.98
CA GLN A 69 -13.16 -9.65 11.90
C GLN A 69 -13.41 -8.17 11.58
N HIS A 70 -12.36 -7.43 11.16
CA HIS A 70 -12.53 -6.05 10.73
C HIS A 70 -13.40 -5.92 9.47
N SER A 71 -13.35 -6.89 8.56
CA SER A 71 -14.21 -6.90 7.37
C SER A 71 -15.68 -7.18 7.70
N ILE A 72 -15.95 -7.91 8.79
CA ILE A 72 -17.31 -8.17 9.30
C ILE A 72 -17.89 -6.92 9.98
N GLU A 73 -17.09 -6.22 10.77
CA GLU A 73 -17.58 -5.18 11.68
C GLU A 73 -17.59 -3.78 11.07
N ARG A 74 -16.74 -3.51 10.08
CA ARG A 74 -16.45 -2.16 9.58
C ARG A 74 -16.70 -2.05 8.08
N ASN A 75 -17.13 -0.84 7.67
CA ASN A 75 -17.23 -0.47 6.27
C ASN A 75 -16.46 0.83 6.03
N GLY A 76 -15.30 0.73 5.39
CA GLY A 76 -14.39 1.84 5.16
C GLY A 76 -13.02 1.34 4.72
N ASP A 77 -12.09 2.25 4.44
CA ASP A 77 -10.71 1.89 4.17
C ASP A 77 -10.05 1.38 5.47
N LEU A 78 -9.69 0.11 5.50
CA LEU A 78 -9.07 -0.53 6.68
C LEU A 78 -7.55 -0.40 6.71
N TYR A 79 -6.93 0.07 5.61
CA TYR A 79 -5.47 0.14 5.50
C TYR A 79 -5.00 1.34 4.65
N PRO A 80 -5.33 2.58 5.06
CA PRO A 80 -5.03 3.77 4.25
C PRO A 80 -3.56 4.20 4.28
N THR A 81 -2.74 3.68 5.22
CA THR A 81 -1.41 4.21 5.52
C THR A 81 -0.44 4.09 4.37
N HIS A 82 -0.46 2.96 3.64
CA HIS A 82 0.42 2.74 2.48
C HIS A 82 0.21 3.78 1.38
N GLY A 83 -1.03 4.21 1.17
CA GLY A 83 -1.33 5.24 0.18
C GLY A 83 -1.16 6.65 0.74
N VAL A 84 -1.83 6.94 1.85
CA VAL A 84 -1.95 8.29 2.40
C VAL A 84 -0.62 8.80 3.00
N GLY A 85 0.22 7.91 3.54
CA GLY A 85 1.51 8.28 4.14
C GLY A 85 2.42 9.04 3.18
N PRO A 86 2.82 8.44 2.03
CA PRO A 86 3.64 9.11 1.03
C PRO A 86 3.02 10.41 0.49
N ILE A 87 1.74 10.38 0.16
CA ILE A 87 1.04 11.56 -0.37
C ILE A 87 0.99 12.68 0.67
N SER A 88 0.81 12.35 1.95
CA SER A 88 0.85 13.33 3.03
C SER A 88 2.20 14.04 3.14
N ALA A 89 3.30 13.31 2.91
CA ALA A 89 4.64 13.89 2.89
C ALA A 89 4.83 14.82 1.68
N MET A 90 4.32 14.46 0.51
CA MET A 90 4.38 15.26 -0.72
C MET A 90 3.55 16.55 -0.61
N LEU A 91 2.38 16.48 0.01
CA LEU A 91 1.44 17.60 0.18
C LEU A 91 1.68 18.41 1.47
N ASN A 92 2.75 18.13 2.22
CA ASN A 92 3.08 18.81 3.48
C ASN A 92 1.94 18.78 4.52
N ILE A 93 1.18 17.68 4.59
CA ILE A 93 0.10 17.54 5.59
C ILE A 93 0.68 17.64 7.00
N ASN A 94 0.05 18.47 7.83
CA ASN A 94 0.51 18.90 9.17
C ASN A 94 1.82 19.74 9.18
N ARG A 95 2.23 20.24 8.00
CA ARG A 95 3.42 21.10 7.82
C ARG A 95 3.13 22.27 6.88
N GLY A 96 1.98 22.91 7.06
CA GLY A 96 1.48 24.01 6.22
C GLY A 96 0.24 23.64 5.39
N ASN A 97 -0.14 22.39 5.37
CA ASN A 97 -1.37 21.89 4.78
C ASN A 97 -2.09 20.94 5.76
N LYS A 98 -3.35 20.62 5.53
CA LYS A 98 -4.14 19.65 6.32
C LYS A 98 -5.27 19.07 5.48
N PHE A 99 -5.77 17.93 5.90
CA PHE A 99 -7.05 17.42 5.39
C PHE A 99 -8.17 18.32 5.91
N GLU A 100 -9.05 18.76 5.03
CA GLU A 100 -10.16 19.64 5.38
C GLU A 100 -11.45 18.82 5.61
N TYR A 101 -11.80 18.00 4.63
CA TYR A 101 -12.90 17.03 4.74
C TYR A 101 -12.66 15.85 3.82
N LEU A 102 -13.43 14.80 4.03
CA LEU A 102 -13.45 13.65 3.15
C LEU A 102 -14.88 13.13 2.95
N THR A 103 -15.07 12.46 1.81
CA THR A 103 -16.26 11.64 1.53
C THR A 103 -15.81 10.26 1.14
N SER A 104 -16.53 9.23 1.58
CA SER A 104 -16.19 7.84 1.31
C SER A 104 -17.43 7.06 0.88
N THR A 105 -17.26 6.22 -0.13
CA THR A 105 -18.32 5.36 -0.68
C THR A 105 -17.77 3.96 -0.85
N ALA A 106 -18.54 2.97 -0.42
CA ALA A 106 -18.21 1.57 -0.58
C ALA A 106 -19.16 0.88 -1.57
N THR A 107 -18.65 -0.08 -2.30
CA THR A 107 -19.47 -0.98 -3.11
C THR A 107 -20.23 -1.99 -2.25
N LYS A 108 -21.08 -2.82 -2.86
CA LYS A 108 -21.59 -4.03 -2.21
C LYS A 108 -20.43 -4.98 -1.86
N SER A 109 -20.63 -5.83 -0.84
CA SER A 109 -19.71 -6.90 -0.45
C SER A 109 -20.08 -8.21 -1.16
N ARG A 110 -19.16 -8.83 -1.89
CA ARG A 110 -19.35 -10.13 -2.57
C ARG A 110 -18.07 -10.97 -2.59
N GLY A 111 -16.91 -10.36 -2.67
CA GLY A 111 -15.64 -11.06 -2.91
C GLY A 111 -15.33 -12.10 -1.85
N LEU A 112 -15.49 -11.77 -0.56
CA LEU A 112 -15.23 -12.70 0.54
C LEU A 112 -16.26 -13.82 0.60
N HIS A 113 -17.54 -13.52 0.43
CA HIS A 113 -18.59 -14.55 0.35
C HIS A 113 -18.33 -15.53 -0.79
N ASN A 114 -18.04 -15.02 -1.98
CA ASN A 114 -17.78 -15.86 -3.14
C ASN A 114 -16.53 -16.74 -2.95
N TYR A 115 -15.51 -16.22 -2.27
CA TYR A 115 -14.31 -16.99 -1.92
C TYR A 115 -14.66 -18.15 -0.98
N ILE A 116 -15.45 -17.88 0.07
CA ILE A 116 -15.88 -18.92 1.02
C ILE A 116 -16.69 -20.00 0.32
N VAL A 117 -17.67 -19.63 -0.50
CA VAL A 117 -18.49 -20.59 -1.25
C VAL A 117 -17.63 -21.43 -2.20
N LYS A 118 -16.69 -20.80 -2.91
CA LYS A 118 -15.81 -21.50 -3.86
C LYS A 118 -14.91 -22.52 -3.19
N HIS A 119 -14.36 -22.21 -2.01
CA HIS A 119 -13.33 -23.03 -1.36
C HIS A 119 -13.86 -23.88 -0.20
N GLY A 120 -14.95 -23.46 0.47
CA GLY A 120 -15.59 -24.19 1.58
C GLY A 120 -16.93 -24.83 1.23
N GLY A 121 -17.55 -24.40 0.13
CA GLY A 121 -18.90 -24.80 -0.27
C GLY A 121 -20.01 -23.96 0.35
N GLU A 122 -21.20 -23.98 -0.26
CA GLU A 122 -22.38 -23.25 0.21
C GLU A 122 -22.84 -23.67 1.62
N GLY A 123 -22.58 -24.92 2.00
CA GLY A 123 -22.94 -25.46 3.32
C GLY A 123 -21.97 -25.09 4.44
N HIS A 124 -20.86 -24.42 4.14
CA HIS A 124 -19.90 -24.02 5.16
C HIS A 124 -20.50 -22.95 6.08
N PRO A 125 -20.32 -23.02 7.43
CA PRO A 125 -20.90 -22.03 8.35
C PRO A 125 -20.55 -20.59 8.01
N ASN A 126 -19.32 -20.34 7.54
CA ASN A 126 -18.84 -19.02 7.18
C ASN A 126 -19.51 -18.44 5.93
N SER A 127 -20.19 -19.24 5.10
CA SER A 127 -20.94 -18.75 3.93
C SER A 127 -22.13 -17.87 4.31
N ASN A 128 -22.62 -17.96 5.55
CA ASN A 128 -23.74 -17.17 6.05
C ASN A 128 -23.33 -15.84 6.68
N ILE A 129 -22.04 -15.50 6.68
CA ILE A 129 -21.53 -14.27 7.26
C ILE A 129 -21.90 -13.08 6.37
N ASP A 130 -22.46 -12.05 7.00
CA ASP A 130 -22.71 -10.75 6.38
C ASP A 130 -21.50 -9.83 6.60
N PHE A 131 -20.71 -9.64 5.54
CA PHE A 131 -19.55 -8.75 5.58
C PHE A 131 -20.00 -7.31 5.35
N LYS A 132 -19.73 -6.43 6.32
CA LYS A 132 -20.05 -5.00 6.21
C LYS A 132 -19.11 -4.26 5.26
N LEU A 133 -17.85 -4.71 5.17
CA LEU A 133 -16.87 -4.09 4.28
C LEU A 133 -17.29 -4.27 2.83
N GLY A 134 -17.57 -3.18 2.14
CA GLY A 134 -17.72 -3.21 0.68
C GLY A 134 -16.42 -3.69 0.01
N ASP A 135 -16.55 -4.33 -1.14
CA ASP A 135 -15.37 -4.91 -1.81
C ASP A 135 -14.36 -3.84 -2.22
N ILE A 136 -14.86 -2.69 -2.70
CA ILE A 136 -14.03 -1.54 -3.03
C ILE A 136 -14.55 -0.33 -2.26
N VAL A 137 -13.65 0.35 -1.57
CA VAL A 137 -13.93 1.63 -0.90
C VAL A 137 -13.18 2.73 -1.61
N THR A 138 -13.87 3.78 -2.03
CA THR A 138 -13.30 4.97 -2.64
C THR A 138 -13.53 6.17 -1.74
N THR A 139 -12.45 6.79 -1.33
CA THR A 139 -12.48 7.98 -0.48
C THR A 139 -11.88 9.16 -1.24
N VAL A 140 -12.57 10.29 -1.26
CA VAL A 140 -12.07 11.55 -1.79
C VAL A 140 -11.78 12.48 -0.62
N ILE A 141 -10.54 12.95 -0.52
CA ILE A 141 -10.10 13.89 0.50
C ILE A 141 -9.85 15.24 -0.15
N LYS A 142 -10.39 16.31 0.42
CA LYS A 142 -10.06 17.69 0.10
C LYS A 142 -9.01 18.20 1.07
N CYS A 143 -7.94 18.79 0.55
CA CYS A 143 -6.92 19.46 1.35
C CYS A 143 -7.20 20.96 1.46
N TYR A 144 -6.74 21.56 2.54
CA TYR A 144 -6.95 22.98 2.84
C TYR A 144 -6.33 23.92 1.80
N ASN A 145 -5.16 23.56 1.26
CA ASN A 145 -4.51 24.34 0.21
C ASN A 145 -5.11 24.12 -1.19
N GLY A 146 -6.15 23.27 -1.31
CA GLY A 146 -6.92 23.15 -2.54
C GLY A 146 -6.75 21.83 -3.28
N GLU A 147 -5.77 21.02 -2.95
CA GLU A 147 -5.52 19.72 -3.58
C GLU A 147 -6.62 18.71 -3.24
N THR A 148 -6.75 17.68 -4.07
CA THR A 148 -7.62 16.54 -3.83
C THR A 148 -6.81 15.24 -3.84
N ILE A 149 -7.24 14.28 -3.01
CA ILE A 149 -6.66 12.93 -2.98
C ILE A 149 -7.79 11.92 -3.17
N VAL A 150 -7.61 10.97 -4.08
CA VAL A 150 -8.47 9.79 -4.19
C VAL A 150 -7.73 8.60 -3.56
N VAL A 151 -8.35 8.00 -2.54
CA VAL A 151 -7.82 6.82 -1.87
C VAL A 151 -8.71 5.63 -2.19
N SER A 152 -8.12 4.53 -2.65
CA SER A 152 -8.84 3.30 -3.01
C SER A 152 -8.37 2.13 -2.15
N HIS A 153 -9.33 1.43 -1.54
CA HIS A 153 -9.08 0.20 -0.80
C HIS A 153 -9.80 -0.97 -1.49
N ASP A 154 -9.06 -2.03 -1.83
CA ASP A 154 -9.60 -3.27 -2.40
C ASP A 154 -8.77 -4.45 -1.93
N THR A 155 -9.32 -5.23 -0.98
CA THR A 155 -8.65 -6.39 -0.39
C THR A 155 -9.49 -7.67 -0.46
N ASN A 156 -10.60 -7.62 -1.19
CA ASN A 156 -11.60 -8.68 -1.23
C ASN A 156 -11.75 -9.32 -2.61
N ASN A 157 -11.10 -8.77 -3.63
CA ASN A 157 -11.25 -9.21 -5.01
C ASN A 157 -9.96 -9.80 -5.59
N PRO A 158 -10.06 -10.66 -6.65
CA PRO A 158 -8.89 -11.14 -7.36
C PRO A 158 -8.25 -10.00 -8.15
N ARG A 159 -7.03 -9.67 -7.79
CA ARG A 159 -6.27 -8.61 -8.47
C ARG A 159 -4.77 -8.69 -8.19
N PRO A 160 -3.90 -8.16 -9.06
CA PRO A 160 -2.52 -7.87 -8.72
C PRO A 160 -2.42 -6.78 -7.64
N TYR A 161 -1.30 -6.75 -6.93
CA TYR A 161 -0.96 -5.68 -5.99
C TYR A 161 -0.83 -4.33 -6.72
N SER A 162 -1.35 -3.28 -6.09
CA SER A 162 -1.20 -1.92 -6.56
C SER A 162 -1.40 -0.91 -5.44
N LEU A 163 -0.61 0.13 -5.44
CA LEU A 163 -0.80 1.32 -4.59
C LEU A 163 -1.59 2.43 -5.31
N ASN A 164 -1.90 2.22 -6.59
CA ASN A 164 -2.65 3.17 -7.42
C ASN A 164 -2.10 4.60 -7.35
N PHE A 165 -0.78 4.74 -7.26
CA PHE A 165 -0.18 6.05 -7.10
C PHE A 165 -0.26 6.89 -8.38
N ARG A 166 -0.70 8.12 -8.18
CA ARG A 166 -0.63 9.21 -9.16
C ARG A 166 -0.28 10.50 -8.44
N VAL A 167 0.62 11.27 -9.02
CA VAL A 167 0.95 12.63 -8.58
C VAL A 167 0.80 13.55 -9.78
N GLN A 168 -0.05 14.56 -9.67
CA GLN A 168 -0.33 15.50 -10.75
C GLN A 168 -0.30 16.94 -10.25
N GLY A 169 0.43 17.75 -10.97
CA GLY A 169 0.52 19.20 -10.76
C GLY A 169 0.31 19.97 -12.05
N THR A 170 0.60 21.27 -12.00
CA THR A 170 0.40 22.21 -13.13
C THR A 170 1.38 22.00 -14.28
N LYS A 171 2.51 21.27 -14.04
CA LYS A 171 3.58 21.06 -15.04
C LYS A 171 3.80 19.60 -15.41
N GLY A 172 3.00 18.68 -14.88
CA GLY A 172 3.17 17.28 -15.24
C GLY A 172 2.43 16.31 -14.34
N ILE A 173 2.57 15.05 -14.70
CA ILE A 173 1.91 13.93 -14.05
C ILE A 173 2.82 12.71 -14.04
N TRP A 174 2.82 11.99 -12.94
CA TRP A 174 3.39 10.66 -12.80
C TRP A 174 2.32 9.63 -12.47
N MET A 175 2.44 8.43 -13.01
CA MET A 175 1.53 7.31 -12.79
C MET A 175 2.29 6.04 -12.42
N GLY A 176 2.03 5.50 -11.24
CA GLY A 176 2.70 4.31 -10.72
C GLY A 176 2.35 3.03 -11.46
N GLU A 177 1.08 2.84 -11.84
CA GLU A 177 0.61 1.63 -12.53
C GLU A 177 1.35 1.36 -13.86
N SER A 178 1.65 2.39 -14.60
CA SER A 178 2.39 2.30 -15.86
C SER A 178 3.87 2.64 -15.72
N TYR A 179 4.31 2.99 -14.49
CA TYR A 179 5.67 3.46 -14.20
C TYR A 179 6.14 4.52 -15.19
N SER A 180 5.27 5.50 -15.43
CA SER A 180 5.45 6.49 -16.48
C SER A 180 5.18 7.91 -15.99
N ILE A 181 5.75 8.86 -16.72
CA ILE A 181 5.70 10.28 -16.42
C ILE A 181 5.46 11.10 -17.69
N TYR A 182 4.85 12.25 -17.54
CA TYR A 182 4.82 13.31 -18.54
C TYR A 182 5.08 14.65 -17.86
N LEU A 183 6.03 15.41 -18.37
CA LEU A 183 6.36 16.75 -17.89
C LEU A 183 6.32 17.73 -19.06
N GLU A 184 5.54 18.80 -18.91
CA GLU A 184 5.48 19.89 -19.88
C GLU A 184 6.87 20.47 -20.12
N ASP A 185 7.23 20.73 -21.37
CA ASP A 185 8.51 21.24 -21.83
C ASP A 185 9.75 20.39 -21.51
N LYS A 186 9.57 19.18 -20.97
CA LYS A 186 10.68 18.27 -20.63
C LYS A 186 10.55 16.91 -21.29
N SER A 187 9.34 16.37 -21.36
CA SER A 187 9.11 15.10 -22.04
C SER A 187 9.38 15.24 -23.54
N PRO A 188 10.01 14.22 -24.17
CA PRO A 188 10.52 14.32 -25.54
C PRO A 188 9.44 14.50 -26.59
N LYS A 189 8.21 14.11 -26.29
CA LYS A 189 7.05 14.26 -27.17
C LYS A 189 5.84 14.79 -26.42
N PRO A 190 5.11 15.75 -26.99
CA PRO A 190 3.86 16.24 -26.42
C PRO A 190 2.81 15.13 -26.35
N HIS A 191 2.06 15.07 -25.24
CA HIS A 191 0.93 14.15 -25.02
C HIS A 191 1.28 12.65 -25.04
N GLU A 192 2.57 12.29 -24.92
CA GLU A 192 3.01 10.90 -24.83
C GLU A 192 3.66 10.63 -23.47
N TRP A 193 3.38 9.46 -22.90
CA TRP A 193 4.04 8.98 -21.70
C TRP A 193 5.48 8.55 -22.02
N GLU A 194 6.37 8.80 -21.08
CA GLU A 194 7.74 8.25 -21.10
C GLU A 194 8.03 7.43 -19.83
N SER A 195 9.08 6.59 -19.87
CA SER A 195 9.50 5.81 -18.71
C SER A 195 9.99 6.72 -17.57
N PHE A 196 9.66 6.33 -16.36
CA PHE A 196 10.13 7.00 -15.15
C PHE A 196 11.62 6.74 -14.84
N ASP A 197 12.25 5.72 -15.42
CA ASP A 197 13.61 5.26 -15.07
C ASP A 197 14.65 6.37 -15.08
N GLY A 198 14.68 7.21 -16.11
CA GLY A 198 15.62 8.32 -16.20
C GLY A 198 15.42 9.38 -15.09
N TYR A 199 14.18 9.57 -14.67
CA TYR A 199 13.84 10.46 -13.57
C TYR A 199 14.17 9.85 -12.21
N LEU A 200 13.92 8.55 -12.04
CA LEU A 200 14.33 7.82 -10.84
C LEU A 200 15.82 8.01 -10.57
N GLN A 201 16.66 7.74 -11.56
CA GLN A 201 18.12 7.91 -11.42
C GLN A 201 18.54 9.35 -11.10
N LYS A 202 17.90 10.33 -11.75
CA LYS A 202 18.21 11.74 -11.58
C LYS A 202 17.81 12.29 -10.20
N TYR A 203 16.64 11.90 -9.71
CA TYR A 203 16.03 12.41 -8.48
C TYR A 203 16.13 11.42 -7.32
N ASP A 204 16.96 10.39 -7.48
CA ASP A 204 17.17 9.39 -6.47
C ASP A 204 17.58 9.99 -5.12
N HIS A 205 17.03 9.44 -4.06
CA HIS A 205 17.24 9.97 -2.72
C HIS A 205 18.63 9.59 -2.19
N SER A 206 19.26 10.50 -1.42
CA SER A 206 20.59 10.26 -0.86
C SER A 206 20.66 8.99 -0.02
N LEU A 207 19.61 8.68 0.77
CA LEU A 207 19.57 7.46 1.55
C LEU A 207 19.67 6.18 0.69
N TRP A 208 19.06 6.17 -0.50
CA TRP A 208 19.18 5.04 -1.41
C TRP A 208 20.56 4.97 -2.05
N LYS A 209 21.15 6.13 -2.41
CA LYS A 209 22.52 6.20 -2.95
C LYS A 209 23.56 5.76 -1.91
N ASP A 210 23.37 6.19 -0.66
CA ASP A 210 24.27 5.82 0.44
C ASP A 210 24.17 4.31 0.72
N PHE A 211 22.95 3.78 0.69
CA PHE A 211 22.66 2.38 0.87
C PHE A 211 23.25 1.49 -0.24
N GLU A 212 23.16 1.90 -1.51
CA GLU A 212 23.80 1.19 -2.66
C GLU A 212 25.32 1.18 -2.59
N ASN A 213 25.92 2.19 -1.95
CA ASN A 213 27.37 2.25 -1.78
C ASN A 213 27.88 1.38 -0.63
N ASP A 214 27.00 0.91 0.23
CA ASP A 214 27.32 -0.02 1.30
C ASP A 214 27.29 -1.46 0.77
N ALA A 215 28.28 -2.30 1.15
CA ALA A 215 28.38 -3.67 0.64
C ALA A 215 27.14 -4.51 0.98
N ASP A 216 26.50 -4.21 2.12
CA ASP A 216 25.25 -4.84 2.56
C ASP A 216 24.03 -4.35 1.76
N GLY A 217 24.06 -3.11 1.23
CA GLY A 217 23.00 -2.52 0.44
C GLY A 217 22.74 -3.21 -0.90
N LYS A 218 23.77 -3.72 -1.55
CA LYS A 218 23.62 -4.48 -2.81
C LYS A 218 22.87 -5.80 -2.63
N MET A 219 23.05 -6.45 -1.49
CA MET A 219 22.35 -7.70 -1.18
C MET A 219 20.85 -7.48 -0.97
N LEU A 220 20.49 -6.37 -0.35
CA LEU A 220 19.08 -6.02 -0.09
C LEU A 220 18.36 -5.44 -1.33
N GLU A 221 19.07 -4.87 -2.30
CA GLU A 221 18.45 -4.40 -3.55
C GLU A 221 18.03 -5.59 -4.44
N ASP A 222 18.84 -6.65 -4.47
CA ASP A 222 18.47 -7.91 -5.12
C ASP A 222 17.27 -8.56 -4.38
N ASP A 223 17.19 -8.45 -3.05
CA ASP A 223 16.10 -8.98 -2.24
C ASP A 223 14.83 -8.12 -2.33
N TYR A 224 14.92 -6.79 -2.37
CA TYR A 224 13.75 -5.91 -2.50
C TYR A 224 13.16 -5.86 -3.91
N GLY A 225 13.96 -5.99 -4.95
CA GLY A 225 13.49 -6.21 -6.31
C GLY A 225 12.79 -7.56 -6.48
N ILE A 226 13.06 -8.50 -5.58
CA ILE A 226 12.47 -9.83 -5.50
C ILE A 226 11.21 -9.85 -4.60
N LEU A 227 11.11 -8.96 -3.60
CA LEU A 227 9.96 -8.88 -2.66
C LEU A 227 8.64 -8.52 -3.35
N GLU A 228 8.66 -7.89 -4.51
CA GLU A 228 7.45 -7.74 -5.32
C GLU A 228 6.93 -9.07 -5.88
N ASN A 229 7.72 -10.16 -5.88
CA ASN A 229 7.40 -11.42 -6.55
C ASN A 229 7.52 -12.71 -5.71
N ARG A 230 7.95 -12.71 -4.45
CA ARG A 230 8.14 -13.95 -3.68
C ARG A 230 7.32 -14.04 -2.39
N ALA A 231 6.36 -14.93 -2.40
CA ALA A 231 5.64 -15.39 -1.20
C ALA A 231 6.54 -16.19 -0.21
N GLU A 232 7.71 -16.64 -0.66
CA GLU A 232 8.66 -17.46 0.12
C GLU A 232 9.52 -16.62 1.08
N ASP A 233 9.88 -15.39 0.74
CA ASP A 233 10.73 -14.53 1.56
C ASP A 233 10.04 -13.98 2.81
N ARG A 234 8.69 -13.97 2.84
CA ARG A 234 7.90 -13.56 4.01
C ARG A 234 8.02 -14.50 5.21
N ALA A 235 8.49 -15.73 5.02
CA ALA A 235 8.74 -16.66 6.12
C ALA A 235 10.00 -16.26 6.90
N THR A 236 11.05 -15.83 6.20
CA THR A 236 12.32 -15.38 6.79
C THR A 236 12.16 -14.04 7.51
N GLU A 237 11.42 -13.08 6.92
CA GLU A 237 11.05 -11.83 7.61
C GLU A 237 10.29 -12.06 8.93
N LYS A 238 9.45 -13.11 9.00
CA LYS A 238 8.73 -13.44 10.22
C LYS A 238 9.66 -13.91 11.34
N GLU A 239 10.67 -14.70 11.02
CA GLU A 239 11.63 -15.18 12.01
C GLU A 239 12.49 -14.02 12.53
N GLU A 240 12.95 -13.12 11.66
CA GLU A 240 13.73 -11.93 12.05
C GLU A 240 12.89 -10.92 12.85
N VAL A 241 11.68 -10.61 12.42
CA VAL A 241 10.76 -9.71 13.14
C VAL A 241 10.37 -10.32 14.49
N GLN A 242 10.15 -11.63 14.56
CA GLN A 242 9.87 -12.32 15.82
C GLN A 242 11.10 -12.30 16.74
N GLN A 243 12.29 -12.49 16.21
CA GLN A 243 13.54 -12.41 16.95
C GLN A 243 13.74 -11.00 17.51
N TRP A 244 13.57 -9.95 16.70
CA TRP A 244 13.64 -8.54 17.14
C TRP A 244 12.60 -8.20 18.21
N TYR A 245 11.39 -8.77 18.09
CA TYR A 245 10.32 -8.58 19.05
C TYR A 245 10.66 -9.24 20.40
N GLU A 246 11.25 -10.43 20.40
CA GLU A 246 11.68 -11.12 21.62
C GLU A 246 12.91 -10.45 22.25
N GLU A 247 13.88 -10.01 21.45
CA GLU A 247 15.04 -9.23 21.92
C GLU A 247 14.60 -7.90 22.55
N GLY A 248 13.68 -7.16 21.91
CA GLY A 248 13.12 -5.92 22.47
C GLY A 248 12.32 -6.11 23.76
N LYS A 249 11.73 -7.28 23.99
CA LYS A 249 11.09 -7.61 25.26
C LYS A 249 12.08 -7.85 26.40
N GLU A 250 13.25 -8.37 26.10
CA GLU A 250 14.30 -8.55 27.12
C GLU A 250 14.88 -7.21 27.55
N ASP A 251 15.09 -6.27 26.63
CA ASP A 251 15.55 -4.92 26.93
C ASP A 251 14.54 -4.13 27.78
N LEU A 252 13.24 -4.33 27.57
CA LEU A 252 12.17 -3.71 28.38
C LEU A 252 12.02 -4.30 29.78
N LYS A 253 12.57 -5.47 30.07
CA LYS A 253 12.60 -6.05 31.43
C LYS A 253 13.80 -5.57 32.27
N LEU A 254 14.76 -4.91 31.64
CA LEU A 254 15.96 -4.37 32.26
C LEU A 254 15.88 -2.87 32.56
N ALA A 255 14.78 -2.19 32.18
CA ALA A 255 14.47 -0.79 32.48
C ALA A 255 13.33 -0.68 33.51
#